data_7bc9c45b30be6ce4dc627f2a68980329
#
_entry.id   7bc9c45b30be6ce4dc627f2a68980329
#
_cell.length_a   1.000
_cell.length_b   1.000
_cell.length_c   1.000
_cell.angle_alpha   90.00
_cell.angle_beta   90.00
_cell.angle_gamma   90.00
#
_symmetry.space_group_name_H-M   'P 1'
#
loop_
_entity.id
_entity.type
_entity.pdbx_description
1 polymer ?
#
loop_
_entity_poly.entity_id
_entity_poly.type
_entity_poly.pdbx_seq_one_letter_code
_entity_poly.pdbx_strand_id
1 'polypeptide(L)'
;MKLIIANRRYSSWSLRGWLAAKQSCLAFEAELVDIYAPDWPVRRSSGVFAQANGKVPILIDGESVIWNALAIIDWLDRKSGGTRFWPAAGPARAFATSAAAEMQAGFLALRQACPMNCMRHYPGYAIAAEALPDIARVDELWSTGLARFGGPWLTGAAFTAADA
;
A
#
# COMPACT_ATOMS: atom_id res chain seq x y z
N MET A 1 8.44 -10.44 -13.35
CA MET A 1 8.13 -9.05 -12.98
C MET A 1 9.24 -8.49 -12.10
N LYS A 2 9.45 -7.16 -12.14
CA LYS A 2 10.38 -6.45 -11.24
C LYS A 2 9.60 -5.41 -10.44
N LEU A 3 9.74 -5.40 -9.12
CA LEU A 3 9.13 -4.42 -8.22
C LEU A 3 10.23 -3.51 -7.66
N ILE A 4 10.21 -2.23 -8.04
CA ILE A 4 11.11 -1.21 -7.52
C ILE A 4 10.48 -0.58 -6.29
N ILE A 5 11.17 -0.63 -5.17
CA ILE A 5 10.73 -0.13 -3.87
C ILE A 5 11.86 0.63 -3.17
N ALA A 6 11.50 1.52 -2.27
CA ALA A 6 12.44 2.05 -1.28
C ALA A 6 12.60 1.05 -0.11
N ASN A 7 12.63 1.53 1.11
CA ASN A 7 12.79 0.68 2.28
C ASN A 7 11.43 0.21 2.82
N ARG A 8 11.24 -1.11 2.98
CA ARG A 8 10.01 -1.71 3.52
C ARG A 8 9.75 -1.40 5.00
N ARG A 9 10.77 -0.93 5.73
CA ARG A 9 10.68 -0.63 7.17
C ARG A 9 10.17 0.78 7.46
N TYR A 10 10.34 1.69 6.50
CA TYR A 10 10.01 3.12 6.65
C TYR A 10 9.07 3.64 5.57
N SER A 11 9.01 3.00 4.41
CA SER A 11 8.12 3.39 3.33
C SER A 11 6.87 2.53 3.32
N SER A 12 5.78 3.03 3.88
CA SER A 12 4.48 2.34 3.89
C SER A 12 3.98 2.05 2.47
N TRP A 13 4.22 2.93 1.51
CA TRP A 13 3.87 2.72 0.11
C TRP A 13 4.64 1.58 -0.53
N SER A 14 5.94 1.50 -0.28
CA SER A 14 6.77 0.37 -0.73
C SER A 14 6.36 -0.94 -0.09
N LEU A 15 6.01 -0.91 1.21
CA LEU A 15 5.53 -2.09 1.92
C LEU A 15 4.24 -2.63 1.32
N ARG A 16 3.27 -1.78 0.97
CA ARG A 16 2.01 -2.19 0.32
C ARG A 16 2.24 -2.91 -0.99
N GLY A 17 3.01 -2.31 -1.89
CA GLY A 17 3.36 -2.93 -3.17
C GLY A 17 4.08 -4.28 -2.98
N TRP A 18 4.96 -4.37 -2.01
CA TRP A 18 5.69 -5.59 -1.70
C TRP A 18 4.78 -6.66 -1.07
N LEU A 19 3.90 -6.31 -0.14
CA LEU A 19 2.92 -7.23 0.44
C LEU A 19 1.99 -7.80 -0.64
N ALA A 20 1.47 -6.95 -1.52
CA ALA A 20 0.65 -7.37 -2.64
C ALA A 20 1.42 -8.34 -3.57
N ALA A 21 2.65 -8.01 -3.95
CA ALA A 21 3.47 -8.88 -4.78
C ALA A 21 3.73 -10.24 -4.10
N LYS A 22 3.98 -10.26 -2.80
CA LYS A 22 4.12 -11.52 -2.03
C LYS A 22 2.83 -12.31 -1.98
N GLN A 23 1.72 -11.66 -1.69
CA GLN A 23 0.41 -12.30 -1.58
C GLN A 23 -0.15 -12.77 -2.94
N SER A 24 0.32 -12.21 -4.06
CA SER A 24 -0.09 -12.67 -5.40
C SER A 24 0.40 -14.06 -5.75
N CYS A 25 1.40 -14.57 -5.05
CA CYS A 25 2.12 -15.81 -5.35
C CYS A 25 2.79 -15.83 -6.73
N LEU A 26 2.87 -14.70 -7.42
CA LEU A 26 3.56 -14.57 -8.71
C LEU A 26 5.06 -14.36 -8.50
N ALA A 27 5.88 -14.85 -9.43
CA ALA A 27 7.33 -14.64 -9.38
C ALA A 27 7.69 -13.19 -9.67
N PHE A 28 8.47 -12.57 -8.78
CA PHE A 28 8.99 -11.22 -8.96
C PHE A 28 10.34 -11.05 -8.28
N GLU A 29 11.12 -10.12 -8.82
CA GLU A 29 12.34 -9.59 -8.21
C GLU A 29 12.05 -8.25 -7.54
N ALA A 30 12.58 -8.02 -6.34
CA ALA A 30 12.47 -6.73 -5.67
C ALA A 30 13.80 -5.97 -5.78
N GLU A 31 13.77 -4.82 -6.46
CA GLU A 31 14.88 -3.87 -6.52
C GLU A 31 14.68 -2.78 -5.45
N LEU A 32 15.68 -2.64 -4.57
CA LEU A 32 15.71 -1.60 -3.55
C LEU A 32 16.43 -0.37 -4.10
N VAL A 33 15.78 0.79 -4.01
CA VAL A 33 16.39 2.08 -4.34
C VAL A 33 16.54 2.94 -3.09
N ASP A 34 17.69 3.57 -2.96
CA ASP A 34 17.90 4.56 -1.89
C ASP A 34 17.36 5.92 -2.34
N ILE A 35 16.19 6.30 -1.79
CA ILE A 35 15.56 7.59 -2.07
C ILE A 35 16.21 8.76 -1.33
N TYR A 36 17.19 8.49 -0.47
CA TYR A 36 17.99 9.49 0.24
C TYR A 36 19.41 9.63 -0.33
N ALA A 37 19.75 8.83 -1.36
CA ALA A 37 21.05 8.95 -2.03
C ALA A 37 21.23 10.34 -2.65
N PRO A 38 22.45 10.88 -2.67
CA PRO A 38 22.72 12.23 -3.21
C PRO A 38 22.30 12.40 -4.68
N ASP A 39 22.33 11.33 -5.46
CA ASP A 39 21.94 11.29 -6.88
C ASP A 39 20.42 11.10 -7.09
N TRP A 40 19.65 10.84 -6.04
CA TRP A 40 18.21 10.62 -6.15
C TRP A 40 17.44 11.76 -6.84
N PRO A 41 17.71 13.06 -6.58
CA PRO A 41 17.02 14.15 -7.28
C PRO A 41 17.13 14.07 -8.82
N VAL A 42 18.26 13.59 -9.33
CA VAL A 42 18.48 13.36 -10.77
C VAL A 42 17.80 12.10 -11.23
N ARG A 43 18.02 10.98 -10.54
CA ARG A 43 17.44 9.67 -10.89
C ARG A 43 15.92 9.68 -10.93
N ARG A 44 15.28 10.32 -9.95
CA ARG A 44 13.81 10.40 -9.88
C ARG A 44 13.14 11.11 -11.05
N SER A 45 13.90 11.90 -11.80
CA SER A 45 13.42 12.66 -12.96
C SER A 45 13.69 11.96 -14.29
N SER A 46 14.14 10.72 -14.29
CA SER A 46 14.51 9.98 -15.50
C SER A 46 13.88 8.59 -15.58
N GLY A 47 13.78 8.04 -16.77
CA GLY A 47 13.32 6.68 -17.03
C GLY A 47 11.97 6.34 -16.39
N VAL A 48 11.87 5.16 -15.80
CA VAL A 48 10.66 4.68 -15.13
C VAL A 48 10.27 5.52 -13.92
N PHE A 49 11.23 6.18 -13.28
CA PHE A 49 10.95 7.06 -12.15
C PHE A 49 10.22 8.32 -12.59
N ALA A 50 10.59 8.91 -13.74
CA ALA A 50 9.90 10.06 -14.29
C ALA A 50 8.43 9.74 -14.59
N GLN A 51 8.14 8.56 -15.16
CA GLN A 51 6.77 8.09 -15.40
C GLN A 51 5.96 7.98 -14.09
N ALA A 52 6.60 7.53 -13.01
CA ALA A 52 5.99 7.40 -11.69
C ALA A 52 6.02 8.71 -10.86
N ASN A 53 6.24 9.85 -11.49
CA ASN A 53 6.37 11.14 -10.81
C ASN A 53 7.42 11.12 -9.67
N GLY A 54 8.53 10.42 -9.89
CA GLY A 54 9.63 10.28 -8.94
C GLY A 54 9.26 9.55 -7.64
N LYS A 55 8.24 8.68 -7.68
CA LYS A 55 7.75 7.96 -6.50
C LYS A 55 7.93 6.45 -6.65
N VAL A 56 7.89 5.76 -5.53
CA VAL A 56 7.86 4.30 -5.41
C VAL A 56 6.65 3.88 -4.58
N PRO A 57 6.11 2.66 -4.75
CA PRO A 57 6.58 1.54 -5.56
C PRO A 57 6.29 1.69 -7.06
N ILE A 58 7.08 0.97 -7.90
CA ILE A 58 6.87 0.81 -9.33
C ILE A 58 6.97 -0.67 -9.66
N LEU A 59 6.00 -1.21 -10.37
CA LEU A 59 6.04 -2.57 -10.91
C LEU A 59 6.33 -2.50 -12.41
N ILE A 60 7.31 -3.29 -12.87
CA ILE A 60 7.63 -3.49 -14.28
C ILE A 60 7.25 -4.93 -14.64
N ASP A 61 6.42 -5.08 -15.66
CA ASP A 61 5.97 -6.36 -16.18
C ASP A 61 6.01 -6.36 -17.72
N GLY A 62 7.07 -6.88 -18.29
CA GLY A 62 7.37 -6.73 -19.72
C GLY A 62 7.55 -5.24 -20.06
N GLU A 63 6.76 -4.74 -21.00
CA GLU A 63 6.75 -3.32 -21.40
C GLU A 63 5.87 -2.44 -20.50
N SER A 64 5.09 -3.03 -19.60
CA SER A 64 4.18 -2.30 -18.73
C SER A 64 4.91 -1.74 -17.51
N VAL A 65 4.75 -0.43 -17.27
CA VAL A 65 5.22 0.25 -16.07
C VAL A 65 4.00 0.69 -15.28
N ILE A 66 3.83 0.13 -14.08
CA ILE A 66 2.68 0.36 -13.22
C ILE A 66 3.15 1.08 -11.96
N TRP A 67 2.54 2.18 -11.61
CA TRP A 67 2.87 2.97 -10.42
C TRP A 67 1.65 3.31 -9.60
N ASN A 68 1.91 3.66 -8.39
CA ASN A 68 1.21 3.66 -7.12
C ASN A 68 0.73 2.26 -6.64
N ALA A 69 0.59 2.14 -5.33
CA ALA A 69 0.32 0.84 -4.70
C ALA A 69 -1.01 0.23 -5.17
N LEU A 70 -2.06 1.04 -5.29
CA LEU A 70 -3.40 0.54 -5.64
C LEU A 70 -3.46 0.00 -7.09
N ALA A 71 -2.81 0.69 -8.03
CA ALA A 71 -2.72 0.20 -9.41
C ALA A 71 -1.89 -1.08 -9.51
N ILE A 72 -0.82 -1.20 -8.71
CA ILE A 72 -0.03 -2.43 -8.62
C ILE A 72 -0.88 -3.58 -8.08
N ILE A 73 -1.67 -3.35 -7.04
CA ILE A 73 -2.58 -4.35 -6.48
C ILE A 73 -3.58 -4.81 -7.54
N ASP A 74 -4.21 -3.89 -8.28
CA ASP A 74 -5.16 -4.22 -9.34
C ASP A 74 -4.51 -5.02 -10.48
N TRP A 75 -3.29 -4.63 -10.90
CA TRP A 75 -2.53 -5.38 -11.89
C TRP A 75 -2.23 -6.80 -11.45
N LEU A 76 -1.75 -6.97 -10.22
CA LEU A 76 -1.44 -8.28 -9.64
C LEU A 76 -2.70 -9.13 -9.46
N ASP A 77 -3.84 -8.52 -9.10
CA ASP A 77 -5.12 -9.20 -9.00
C ASP A 77 -5.53 -9.82 -10.34
N ARG A 78 -5.54 -9.01 -11.40
CA ARG A 78 -5.87 -9.48 -12.77
C ARG A 78 -4.94 -10.60 -13.22
N LYS A 79 -3.66 -10.45 -12.95
CA LYS A 79 -2.64 -11.44 -13.34
C LYS A 79 -2.72 -12.74 -12.54
N SER A 80 -3.29 -12.71 -11.35
CA SER A 80 -3.51 -13.89 -10.49
C SER A 80 -4.96 -14.45 -10.56
N GLY A 81 -5.73 -14.10 -11.59
CA GLY A 81 -7.06 -14.66 -11.84
C GLY A 81 -8.23 -13.74 -11.49
N GLY A 82 -7.99 -12.51 -11.05
CA GLY A 82 -9.01 -11.46 -10.87
C GLY A 82 -9.85 -11.56 -9.58
N THR A 83 -9.46 -12.41 -8.64
CA THR A 83 -10.17 -12.61 -7.38
C THR A 83 -9.25 -12.69 -6.16
N ARG A 84 -7.97 -12.35 -6.34
CA ARG A 84 -6.96 -12.48 -5.28
C ARG A 84 -7.03 -11.36 -4.25
N PHE A 85 -7.19 -10.12 -4.74
CA PHE A 85 -7.17 -8.92 -3.89
C PHE A 85 -8.52 -8.24 -3.76
N TRP A 86 -9.46 -8.56 -4.63
CA TRP A 86 -10.79 -7.99 -4.57
C TRP A 86 -11.81 -9.10 -4.34
N PRO A 87 -12.71 -8.98 -3.35
CA PRO A 87 -13.87 -9.86 -3.24
C PRO A 87 -14.64 -9.91 -4.56
N ALA A 88 -15.25 -11.05 -4.90
CA ALA A 88 -15.85 -11.28 -6.22
C ALA A 88 -16.91 -10.23 -6.58
N ALA A 89 -17.82 -9.91 -5.66
CA ALA A 89 -18.89 -8.93 -5.87
C ALA A 89 -19.53 -8.49 -4.54
N GLY A 90 -20.51 -7.60 -4.63
CA GLY A 90 -21.39 -7.22 -3.53
C GLY A 90 -20.74 -6.32 -2.48
N PRO A 91 -21.31 -6.31 -1.26
CA PRO A 91 -20.93 -5.37 -0.20
C PRO A 91 -19.46 -5.45 0.22
N ALA A 92 -18.86 -6.64 0.26
CA ALA A 92 -17.46 -6.82 0.63
C ALA A 92 -16.53 -6.17 -0.40
N ARG A 93 -16.81 -6.32 -1.70
CA ARG A 93 -16.04 -5.65 -2.76
C ARG A 93 -16.17 -4.15 -2.68
N ALA A 94 -17.38 -3.63 -2.52
CA ALA A 94 -17.64 -2.19 -2.39
C ALA A 94 -16.85 -1.61 -1.21
N PHE A 95 -16.89 -2.28 -0.06
CA PHE A 95 -16.14 -1.87 1.12
C PHE A 95 -14.63 -1.90 0.87
N ALA A 96 -14.08 -3.01 0.35
CA ALA A 96 -12.65 -3.13 0.06
C ALA A 96 -12.16 -2.02 -0.88
N THR A 97 -12.92 -1.74 -1.94
CA THR A 97 -12.56 -0.70 -2.91
C THR A 97 -12.60 0.69 -2.29
N SER A 98 -13.64 0.98 -1.49
CA SER A 98 -13.78 2.28 -0.82
C SER A 98 -12.68 2.49 0.22
N ALA A 99 -12.43 1.52 1.10
CA ALA A 99 -11.40 1.60 2.13
C ALA A 99 -9.99 1.76 1.53
N ALA A 100 -9.66 0.99 0.48
CA ALA A 100 -8.38 1.09 -0.21
C ALA A 100 -8.21 2.46 -0.91
N ALA A 101 -9.26 2.98 -1.54
CA ALA A 101 -9.24 4.30 -2.18
C ALA A 101 -9.12 5.44 -1.15
N GLU A 102 -9.86 5.37 -0.04
CA GLU A 102 -9.77 6.33 1.07
C GLU A 102 -8.37 6.34 1.68
N MET A 103 -7.79 5.16 1.91
CA MET A 103 -6.42 5.03 2.38
C MET A 103 -5.40 5.57 1.35
N GLN A 104 -5.64 5.43 0.06
CA GLN A 104 -4.76 5.97 -0.98
C GLN A 104 -4.77 7.51 -1.01
N ALA A 105 -5.92 8.13 -0.81
CA ALA A 105 -6.11 9.57 -0.98
C ALA A 105 -6.00 10.38 0.32
N GLY A 106 -6.26 9.75 1.48
CA GLY A 106 -6.45 10.42 2.76
C GLY A 106 -5.34 10.20 3.78
N PHE A 107 -5.68 10.53 5.03
CA PHE A 107 -4.87 10.31 6.24
C PHE A 107 -3.55 11.07 6.26
N LEU A 108 -3.56 12.30 5.75
CA LEU A 108 -2.34 13.10 5.62
C LEU A 108 -1.76 13.48 6.99
N ALA A 109 -2.60 13.87 7.95
CA ALA A 109 -2.16 14.24 9.28
C ALA A 109 -1.54 13.04 10.03
N LEU A 110 -2.17 11.87 9.94
CA LEU A 110 -1.61 10.62 10.47
C LEU A 110 -0.26 10.29 9.84
N ARG A 111 -0.13 10.40 8.53
CA ARG A 111 1.12 10.09 7.80
C ARG A 111 2.26 11.02 8.18
N GLN A 112 1.95 12.28 8.48
CA GLN A 112 2.94 13.29 8.89
C GLN A 112 3.33 13.13 10.36
N ALA A 113 2.36 12.91 11.24
CA ALA A 113 2.60 12.80 12.68
C ALA A 113 3.18 11.44 13.07
N CYS A 114 2.74 10.36 12.43
CA CYS A 114 3.10 8.98 12.77
C CYS A 114 3.65 8.22 11.55
N PRO A 115 4.78 8.65 10.97
CA PRO A 115 5.37 7.93 9.84
C PRO A 115 5.76 6.52 10.26
N MET A 116 5.53 5.56 9.35
CA MET A 116 5.83 4.16 9.62
C MET A 116 7.29 3.94 9.96
N ASN A 117 7.54 3.24 11.06
CA ASN A 117 8.86 2.77 11.44
C ASN A 117 8.77 1.40 12.14
N CYS A 118 9.06 0.34 11.40
CA CYS A 118 8.99 -1.03 11.92
C CYS A 118 10.20 -1.43 12.78
N MET A 119 11.18 -0.55 12.98
CA MET A 119 12.43 -0.86 13.65
C MET A 119 12.57 -0.24 15.04
N ARG A 120 11.68 0.68 15.39
CA ARG A 120 11.78 1.42 16.66
C ARG A 120 10.48 1.35 17.43
N HIS A 121 10.63 1.43 18.73
CA HIS A 121 9.56 1.58 19.69
C HIS A 121 9.68 2.96 20.33
N TYR A 122 8.55 3.65 20.49
CA TYR A 122 8.50 5.02 21.02
C TYR A 122 7.55 5.10 22.22
N PRO A 123 7.97 4.62 23.41
CA PRO A 123 7.14 4.68 24.61
C PRO A 123 6.80 6.12 24.95
N GLY A 124 5.52 6.39 25.22
CA GLY A 124 5.07 7.73 25.60
C GLY A 124 5.10 8.77 24.47
N TYR A 125 5.19 8.34 23.20
CA TYR A 125 5.11 9.28 22.08
C TYR A 125 3.79 10.05 22.10
N ALA A 126 3.88 11.37 22.17
CA ALA A 126 2.72 12.25 22.13
C ALA A 126 2.25 12.41 20.67
N ILE A 127 1.10 11.82 20.36
CA ILE A 127 0.50 11.93 19.04
C ILE A 127 -0.05 13.35 18.88
N ALA A 128 0.27 14.01 17.77
CA ALA A 128 -0.24 15.33 17.44
C ALA A 128 -1.77 15.31 17.30
N ALA A 129 -2.44 16.31 17.86
CA ALA A 129 -3.90 16.37 17.93
C ALA A 129 -4.55 16.31 16.53
N GLU A 130 -3.88 16.83 15.52
CA GLU A 130 -4.33 16.84 14.13
C GLU A 130 -4.43 15.44 13.52
N ALA A 131 -3.70 14.46 14.07
CA ALA A 131 -3.73 13.07 13.60
C ALA A 131 -4.86 12.25 14.25
N LEU A 132 -5.43 12.69 15.35
CA LEU A 132 -6.45 11.93 16.09
C LEU A 132 -7.71 11.63 15.26
N PRO A 133 -8.26 12.57 14.45
CA PRO A 133 -9.38 12.26 13.57
C PRO A 133 -9.05 11.17 12.54
N ASP A 134 -7.86 11.20 11.95
CA ASP A 134 -7.41 10.18 11.00
C ASP A 134 -7.29 8.80 11.67
N ILE A 135 -6.75 8.75 12.89
CA ILE A 135 -6.65 7.52 13.69
C ILE A 135 -8.03 6.96 14.00
N ALA A 136 -8.95 7.80 14.47
CA ALA A 136 -10.31 7.39 14.75
C ALA A 136 -11.01 6.85 13.48
N ARG A 137 -10.78 7.47 12.34
CA ARG A 137 -11.35 6.99 11.06
C ARG A 137 -10.77 5.65 10.62
N VAL A 138 -9.47 5.42 10.77
CA VAL A 138 -8.86 4.11 10.49
C VAL A 138 -9.44 3.04 11.40
N ASP A 139 -9.56 3.31 12.70
CA ASP A 139 -10.15 2.38 13.67
C ASP A 139 -11.61 2.05 13.32
N GLU A 140 -12.40 3.05 12.95
CA GLU A 140 -13.78 2.88 12.48
C GLU A 140 -13.86 1.97 11.24
N LEU A 141 -13.00 2.21 10.24
CA LEU A 141 -12.94 1.39 9.03
C LEU A 141 -12.61 -0.07 9.37
N TRP A 142 -11.62 -0.30 10.21
CA TRP A 142 -11.21 -1.64 10.60
C TRP A 142 -12.30 -2.35 11.41
N SER A 143 -12.84 -1.68 12.42
CA SER A 143 -13.90 -2.22 13.26
C SER A 143 -15.15 -2.55 12.45
N THR A 144 -15.54 -1.67 11.52
CA THR A 144 -16.67 -1.88 10.61
C THR A 144 -16.44 -3.09 9.69
N GLY A 145 -15.26 -3.18 9.08
CA GLY A 145 -14.91 -4.29 8.20
C GLY A 145 -14.97 -5.64 8.93
N LEU A 146 -14.28 -5.73 10.07
CA LEU A 146 -14.21 -6.94 10.88
C LEU A 146 -15.60 -7.37 11.40
N ALA A 147 -16.39 -6.42 11.91
CA ALA A 147 -17.73 -6.72 12.41
C ALA A 147 -18.69 -7.17 11.29
N ARG A 148 -18.60 -6.54 10.12
CA ARG A 148 -19.53 -6.79 9.02
C ARG A 148 -19.22 -8.06 8.24
N PHE A 149 -17.95 -8.44 8.09
CA PHE A 149 -17.55 -9.54 7.22
C PHE A 149 -16.91 -10.72 7.96
N GLY A 150 -16.75 -10.65 9.28
CA GLY A 150 -16.41 -11.79 10.13
C GLY A 150 -14.92 -12.16 10.16
N GLY A 151 -14.02 -11.23 9.84
CA GLY A 151 -12.56 -11.40 10.03
C GLY A 151 -11.95 -12.77 9.61
N PRO A 152 -10.66 -12.99 9.75
CA PRO A 152 -9.64 -12.16 10.39
C PRO A 152 -9.17 -10.95 9.55
N TRP A 153 -9.60 -10.84 8.31
CA TRP A 153 -9.28 -9.74 7.41
C TRP A 153 -10.47 -8.80 7.26
N LEU A 154 -10.24 -7.58 6.79
CA LEU A 154 -11.26 -6.52 6.76
C LEU A 154 -12.49 -6.86 5.90
N THR A 155 -12.38 -7.79 4.98
CA THR A 155 -13.49 -8.20 4.11
C THR A 155 -13.77 -9.70 4.15
N GLY A 156 -13.36 -10.39 5.23
CA GLY A 156 -13.66 -11.80 5.47
C GLY A 156 -12.45 -12.67 5.71
N ALA A 157 -12.48 -13.90 5.22
CA ALA A 157 -11.49 -14.94 5.52
C ALA A 157 -10.16 -14.79 4.74
N ALA A 158 -10.09 -13.95 3.71
CA ALA A 158 -8.92 -13.81 2.85
C ALA A 158 -8.35 -12.39 2.88
N PHE A 159 -7.01 -12.28 2.82
CA PHE A 159 -6.31 -11.01 2.63
C PHE A 159 -6.73 -10.35 1.32
N THR A 160 -7.07 -9.06 1.37
CA THR A 160 -7.51 -8.27 0.22
C THR A 160 -6.72 -6.97 0.08
N ALA A 161 -7.07 -6.16 -0.91
CA ALA A 161 -6.49 -4.82 -1.11
C ALA A 161 -6.75 -3.86 0.07
N ALA A 162 -7.80 -4.09 0.84
CA ALA A 162 -8.10 -3.30 2.04
C ALA A 162 -7.12 -3.56 3.19
N ASP A 163 -6.44 -4.70 3.17
CA ASP A 163 -5.52 -5.16 4.22
C ASP A 163 -4.03 -4.83 3.89
N ALA A 164 -3.75 -4.32 2.70
CA ALA A 164 -2.39 -4.10 2.17
C ALA A 164 -1.74 -2.76 2.59
#